data_9ce4f0b8d67ba9c3021bb8f5805e0bab
#
_entry.id   9ce4f0b8d67ba9c3021bb8f5805e0bab
#
_cell.length_a   1.000
_cell.length_b   1.000
_cell.length_c   1.000
_cell.angle_alpha   90.00
_cell.angle_beta   90.00
_cell.angle_gamma   90.00
#
_symmetry.space_group_name_H-M   'P 1'
#
loop_
_entity.id
_entity.type
_entity.pdbx_description
1 polymer ?
#
loop_
_entity_poly.entity_id
_entity_poly.type
_entity_poly.pdbx_seq_one_letter_code
_entity_poly.pdbx_strand_id
1 'polypeptide(L)' 'MLEALWSRMLVALATKVPPAALESWLRPCRITAVEGDHIKIAAPNPYTRDWLHQHHTESLQAAAREVLG' A
#
# COMPACT_ATOMS: atom_id res chain seq x y z
N MET A 1 -6.15 13.48 -5.02
CA MET A 1 -6.75 13.12 -3.72
C MET A 1 -6.27 11.76 -3.27
N LEU A 2 -6.66 10.70 -3.97
CA LEU A 2 -6.17 9.36 -3.62
C LEU A 2 -4.68 9.20 -3.89
N GLU A 3 -4.16 9.91 -4.85
CA GLU A 3 -2.72 9.89 -5.15
C GLU A 3 -1.91 10.46 -3.99
N ALA A 4 -2.38 11.53 -3.38
CA ALA A 4 -1.70 12.11 -2.23
C ALA A 4 -1.73 11.15 -1.04
N LEU A 5 -2.86 10.48 -0.84
CA LEU A 5 -2.98 9.48 0.21
C LEU A 5 -2.02 8.32 -0.03
N TRP A 6 -1.92 7.85 -1.27
CA TRP A 6 -1.00 6.76 -1.59
C TRP A 6 0.46 7.17 -1.37
N SER A 7 0.80 8.42 -1.73
CA SER A 7 2.14 8.93 -1.48
C SER A 7 2.48 8.91 0.01
N ARG A 8 1.53 9.31 0.85
CA ARG A 8 1.72 9.27 2.30
C ARG A 8 1.86 7.83 2.80
N MET A 9 1.08 6.90 2.24
CA MET A 9 1.21 5.50 2.59
C MET A 9 2.57 4.94 2.20
N LEU A 10 3.09 5.33 1.04
CA LEU A 10 4.41 4.88 0.62
C LEU A 10 5.49 5.37 1.58
N VAL A 11 5.36 6.59 2.08
CA VAL A 11 6.30 7.11 3.09
C VAL A 11 6.23 6.27 4.37
N ALA A 12 5.02 5.95 4.83
CA ALA A 12 4.84 5.09 6.00
C ALA A 12 5.37 3.69 5.76
N LEU A 13 5.12 3.13 4.57
CA LEU A 13 5.59 1.80 4.21
C LEU A 13 7.12 1.72 4.13
N ALA A 14 7.77 2.83 3.80
CA ALA A 14 9.22 2.85 3.71
C ALA A 14 9.91 2.50 5.03
N THR A 15 9.22 2.67 6.15
CA THR A 15 9.74 2.29 7.46
C THR A 15 9.47 0.84 7.83
N LYS A 16 8.67 0.13 7.00
CA LYS A 16 8.17 -1.20 7.33
C LYS A 16 8.63 -2.28 6.37
N VAL A 17 9.02 -1.90 5.15
CA VAL A 17 9.44 -2.86 4.13
C VAL A 17 10.79 -2.42 3.56
N PRO A 18 11.57 -3.36 3.01
CA PRO A 18 12.84 -3.02 2.36
C PRO A 18 12.64 -2.10 1.16
N PRO A 19 13.60 -1.20 0.87
CA PRO A 19 13.48 -0.30 -0.28
C PRO A 19 13.24 -1.01 -1.60
N ALA A 20 13.85 -2.16 -1.81
CA ALA A 20 13.66 -2.93 -3.05
C ALA A 20 12.21 -3.39 -3.19
N ALA A 21 11.60 -3.85 -2.10
CA ALA A 21 10.20 -4.27 -2.13
C ALA A 21 9.28 -3.09 -2.37
N LEU A 22 9.58 -1.95 -1.76
CA LEU A 22 8.78 -0.74 -1.95
C LEU A 22 8.79 -0.31 -3.42
N GLU A 23 9.96 -0.26 -4.04
CA GLU A 23 10.09 0.19 -5.43
C GLU A 23 9.51 -0.81 -6.43
N SER A 24 9.73 -2.10 -6.20
CA SER A 24 9.33 -3.13 -7.16
C SER A 24 7.85 -3.51 -7.05
N TRP A 25 7.31 -3.55 -5.85
CA TRP A 25 5.98 -4.11 -5.63
C TRP A 25 4.94 -3.07 -5.24
N LEU A 26 5.29 -2.12 -4.37
CA LEU A 26 4.32 -1.18 -3.81
C LEU A 26 4.16 0.08 -4.63
N ARG A 27 5.25 0.64 -5.15
CA ARG A 27 5.18 1.89 -5.91
C ARG A 27 4.29 1.80 -7.15
N PRO A 28 4.25 0.68 -7.90
CA PRO A 28 3.35 0.57 -9.05
C PRO A 28 1.88 0.43 -8.70
N CYS A 29 1.55 0.22 -7.43
CA CYS A 29 0.17 0.10 -6.98
C CYS A 29 -0.46 1.47 -6.78
N ARG A 30 -1.79 1.50 -6.62
CA ARG A 30 -2.56 2.73 -6.38
C ARG A 30 -3.72 2.46 -5.47
N ILE A 31 -4.17 3.49 -4.76
CA ILE A 31 -5.44 3.44 -4.04
C ILE A 31 -6.55 3.76 -5.04
N THR A 32 -7.58 2.93 -5.08
CA THR A 32 -8.74 3.14 -5.95
C THR A 32 -9.96 3.64 -5.19
N ALA A 33 -10.04 3.37 -3.91
CA ALA A 33 -11.17 3.82 -3.10
C ALA A 33 -10.81 3.76 -1.62
N VAL A 34 -11.46 4.61 -0.84
CA VAL A 34 -11.40 4.58 0.62
C VAL A 34 -12.83 4.54 1.11
N GLU A 35 -13.19 3.52 1.87
CA GLU A 35 -14.53 3.31 2.39
C GLU A 35 -14.45 3.07 3.89
N GLY A 36 -14.75 4.12 4.68
CA GLY A 36 -14.59 4.04 6.11
C GLY A 36 -13.13 3.81 6.48
N ASP A 37 -12.84 2.70 7.12
CA ASP A 37 -11.49 2.32 7.48
C ASP A 37 -10.88 1.30 6.51
N HIS A 38 -11.55 1.08 5.36
CA HIS A 38 -11.06 0.17 4.33
C HIS A 38 -10.46 0.95 3.18
N ILE A 39 -9.27 0.53 2.76
CA ILE A 39 -8.59 1.10 1.60
C ILE A 39 -8.49 0.02 0.54
N LYS A 40 -8.97 0.32 -0.67
CA LYS A 40 -8.85 -0.59 -1.80
C LYS A 40 -7.63 -0.20 -2.62
N ILE A 41 -6.76 -1.16 -2.82
CA ILE A 41 -5.51 -0.95 -3.53
C ILE A 41 -5.51 -1.79 -4.80
N ALA A 42 -5.25 -1.16 -5.94
CA ALA A 42 -5.11 -1.84 -7.20
C ALA A 42 -3.65 -2.13 -7.48
N ALA A 43 -3.36 -3.39 -7.77
CA ALA A 43 -2.04 -3.82 -8.23
C ALA A 43 -2.02 -3.84 -9.76
N PRO A 44 -0.83 -3.69 -10.37
CA PRO A 44 -0.75 -3.66 -11.84
C PRO A 44 -1.09 -5.00 -12.50
N ASN A 45 -1.02 -6.09 -11.75
CA ASN A 45 -1.35 -7.42 -12.26
C ASN A 45 -1.72 -8.34 -11.10
N PRO A 46 -2.38 -9.49 -11.38
CA PRO A 46 -2.76 -10.43 -10.32
C PRO A 46 -1.58 -11.01 -9.55
N TYR A 47 -0.45 -11.16 -10.19
CA TYR A 47 0.75 -11.68 -9.56
C TYR A 47 1.21 -10.77 -8.42
N THR A 48 1.29 -9.48 -8.68
CA THR A 48 1.65 -8.48 -7.68
C THR A 48 0.61 -8.44 -6.56
N ARG A 49 -0.67 -8.49 -6.91
CA ARG A 49 -1.75 -8.49 -5.93
C ARG A 49 -1.62 -9.66 -4.96
N ASP A 50 -1.38 -10.85 -5.47
CA ASP A 50 -1.26 -12.03 -4.63
C ASP A 50 -0.02 -11.97 -3.74
N TRP A 51 1.08 -11.47 -4.29
CA TRP A 51 2.32 -11.31 -3.55
C TRP A 51 2.16 -10.35 -2.37
N LEU A 52 1.51 -9.20 -2.61
CA LEU A 52 1.24 -8.23 -1.56
C LEU A 52 0.33 -8.82 -0.49
N HIS A 53 -0.69 -9.57 -0.92
CA HIS A 53 -1.63 -10.17 0.01
C HIS A 53 -0.96 -11.19 0.92
N GLN A 54 -0.02 -11.97 0.38
CA GLN A 54 0.67 -13.00 1.13
C GLN A 54 1.76 -12.45 2.04
N HIS A 55 2.46 -11.40 1.62
CA HIS A 55 3.69 -10.97 2.28
C HIS A 55 3.62 -9.62 2.97
N HIS A 56 2.71 -8.73 2.57
CA HIS A 56 2.71 -7.35 3.05
C HIS A 56 1.38 -6.87 3.62
N THR A 57 0.45 -7.76 3.91
CA THR A 57 -0.86 -7.39 4.45
C THR A 57 -0.72 -6.61 5.77
N GLU A 58 0.10 -7.08 6.69
CA GLU A 58 0.28 -6.42 7.98
C GLU A 58 0.91 -5.04 7.82
N SER A 59 1.91 -4.94 6.95
CA SER A 59 2.58 -3.66 6.69
C SER A 59 1.60 -2.66 6.09
N LEU A 60 0.78 -3.09 5.15
CA LEU A 60 -0.23 -2.24 4.53
C LEU A 60 -1.27 -1.78 5.55
N GLN A 61 -1.72 -2.67 6.42
CA GLN A 61 -2.68 -2.32 7.46
C GLN A 61 -2.09 -1.32 8.45
N ALA A 62 -0.85 -1.53 8.86
CA ALA A 62 -0.18 -0.62 9.78
C ALA A 62 0.01 0.76 9.16
N ALA A 63 0.43 0.81 7.90
CA ALA A 63 0.59 2.08 7.18
C ALA A 63 -0.74 2.82 7.06
N ALA A 64 -1.82 2.09 6.77
CA ALA A 64 -3.15 2.69 6.66
C ALA A 64 -3.58 3.31 7.98
N ARG A 65 -3.33 2.64 9.09
CA ARG A 65 -3.65 3.19 10.42
C ARG A 65 -2.87 4.46 10.70
N GLU A 66 -1.60 4.50 10.35
CA GLU A 66 -0.78 5.68 10.57
C GLU A 66 -1.25 6.86 9.73
N VAL A 67 -1.68 6.62 8.51
CA VAL A 67 -2.06 7.68 7.58
C VAL A 67 -3.49 8.14 7.82
N LEU A 68 -4.40 7.24 8.12
CA LEU A 68 -5.80 7.57 8.34
C LEU A 68 -6.08 7.99 9.79
N GLY A 69 -5.18 7.73 10.66
CA GLY A 69 -5.34 8.07 12.06
C GLY A 69 -6.08 7.07 12.84
#